data_97d316b760f2407be36208d726c8cb54
#
_entry.id   97d316b760f2407be36208d726c8cb54
#
_cell.length_a   1.000
_cell.length_b   1.000
_cell.length_c   1.000
_cell.angle_alpha   90.00
_cell.angle_beta   90.00
_cell.angle_gamma   90.00
#
_symmetry.space_group_name_H-M   'P 1'
#
loop_
_entity.id
_entity.type
_entity.pdbx_description
1 polymer ?
#
loop_
_entity_poly.entity_id
_entity_poly.type
_entity_poly.pdbx_seq_one_letter_code
_entity_poly.pdbx_strand_id
1 'polypeptide(L)'
;MVGDLAVCVAHTEDGGWYAIDDTCTHEDCSLSGGELSDHLVECPCHGSRFDVRTGDVVNLPAVLPVQTHRVTVVGEQVLVEVVPEPVG
;
A
#
# COMPACT_ATOMS: atom_id res chain seq x y z
N MET A 1 -12.14 -1.44 -0.13
CA MET A 1 -12.31 -0.58 1.06
C MET A 1 -12.63 -1.41 2.28
N VAL A 2 -12.10 -1.04 3.42
CA VAL A 2 -12.40 -1.65 4.71
C VAL A 2 -12.92 -0.53 5.62
N GLY A 3 -14.20 -0.55 5.96
CA GLY A 3 -14.85 0.56 6.63
C GLY A 3 -14.80 1.80 5.74
N ASP A 4 -14.33 2.92 6.28
CA ASP A 4 -14.15 4.17 5.52
C ASP A 4 -12.74 4.34 4.97
N LEU A 5 -11.89 3.32 5.10
CA LEU A 5 -10.50 3.36 4.67
C LEU A 5 -10.31 2.55 3.38
N ALA A 6 -9.72 3.18 2.37
CA ALA A 6 -9.33 2.50 1.16
C ALA A 6 -7.96 1.84 1.37
N VAL A 7 -7.85 0.57 1.02
CA VAL A 7 -6.64 -0.23 1.19
C VAL A 7 -6.20 -0.77 -0.16
N CYS A 8 -4.91 -0.60 -0.46
CA CYS A 8 -4.29 -1.19 -1.65
C CYS A 8 -3.70 -2.55 -1.26
N VAL A 9 -4.18 -3.60 -1.89
CA VAL A 9 -3.67 -4.97 -1.65
C VAL A 9 -2.78 -5.35 -2.83
N ALA A 10 -1.54 -5.70 -2.53
CA ALA A 10 -0.54 -6.05 -3.55
C ALA A 10 -0.15 -7.50 -3.43
N HIS A 11 -0.11 -8.19 -4.57
CA HIS A 11 0.41 -9.56 -4.67
C HIS A 11 1.68 -9.51 -5.51
N THR A 12 2.82 -9.73 -4.88
CA THR A 12 4.12 -9.62 -5.53
C THR A 12 4.51 -10.92 -6.24
N GLU A 13 5.47 -10.81 -7.16
CA GLU A 13 5.90 -11.96 -7.98
C GLU A 13 6.52 -13.09 -7.15
N ASP A 14 7.07 -12.78 -6.00
CA ASP A 14 7.62 -13.77 -5.08
C ASP A 14 6.56 -14.51 -4.27
N GLY A 15 5.27 -14.22 -4.51
CA GLY A 15 4.15 -14.86 -3.83
C GLY A 15 3.70 -14.16 -2.56
N GLY A 16 4.30 -13.02 -2.21
CA GLY A 16 3.92 -12.27 -1.02
C GLY A 16 2.63 -11.47 -1.21
N TRP A 17 1.89 -11.29 -0.13
CA TRP A 17 0.71 -10.44 -0.08
C TRP A 17 0.93 -9.32 0.90
N TYR A 18 0.65 -8.10 0.49
CA TYR A 18 0.88 -6.90 1.30
C TYR A 18 -0.31 -5.97 1.18
N ALA A 19 -0.54 -5.18 2.21
CA ALA A 19 -1.61 -4.19 2.21
C ALA A 19 -1.08 -2.87 2.77
N ILE A 20 -1.37 -1.79 2.07
CA ILE A 20 -1.00 -0.43 2.46
C ILE A 20 -2.20 0.48 2.26
N ASP A 21 -2.16 1.67 2.85
CA ASP A 21 -3.15 2.69 2.56
C ASP A 21 -3.17 2.96 1.05
N ASP A 22 -4.36 3.09 0.49
CA ASP A 22 -4.52 3.32 -0.95
C ASP A 22 -4.21 4.75 -1.38
N THR A 23 -4.35 5.70 -0.46
CA THR A 23 -4.13 7.12 -0.77
C THR A 23 -2.65 7.47 -0.71
N CYS A 24 -2.13 8.01 -1.81
CA CYS A 24 -0.76 8.51 -1.88
C CYS A 24 -0.57 9.65 -0.88
N THR A 25 0.54 9.63 -0.13
CA THR A 25 0.81 10.66 0.88
C THR A 25 1.11 12.03 0.28
N HIS A 26 1.46 12.08 -0.99
CA HIS A 26 1.70 13.34 -1.71
C HIS A 26 0.40 13.97 -2.21
N GLU A 27 -0.50 13.16 -2.74
CA GLU A 27 -1.77 13.60 -3.33
C GLU A 27 -2.87 12.57 -3.07
N ASP A 28 -4.12 12.97 -3.30
CA ASP A 28 -5.28 12.09 -3.16
C ASP A 28 -5.43 11.16 -4.38
N CYS A 29 -4.35 10.51 -4.76
CA CYS A 29 -4.36 9.54 -5.84
C CYS A 29 -4.37 8.13 -5.28
N SER A 30 -5.14 7.24 -5.92
CA SER A 30 -5.25 5.86 -5.53
C SER A 30 -4.02 5.07 -5.99
N LEU A 31 -3.27 4.50 -5.03
CA LEU A 31 -2.11 3.67 -5.33
C LEU A 31 -2.50 2.37 -6.05
N SER A 32 -3.71 1.88 -5.83
CA SER A 32 -4.20 0.68 -6.52
C SER A 32 -4.39 0.89 -8.02
N GLY A 33 -4.45 2.15 -8.46
CA GLY A 33 -4.49 2.49 -9.88
C GLY A 33 -3.12 2.56 -10.53
N GLY A 34 -2.04 2.46 -9.75
CA GLY A 34 -0.67 2.51 -10.24
C GLY A 34 -0.12 1.15 -10.61
N GLU A 35 1.16 1.13 -10.95
CA GLU A 35 1.84 -0.10 -11.32
C GLU A 35 2.64 -0.67 -10.16
N LEU A 36 2.58 -1.99 -10.00
CA LEU A 36 3.41 -2.72 -9.07
C LEU A 36 4.56 -3.35 -9.83
N SER A 37 5.79 -3.02 -9.44
CA SER A 37 6.99 -3.61 -10.01
C SER A 37 7.87 -4.08 -8.86
N ASP A 38 8.16 -5.38 -8.80
CA ASP A 38 8.86 -5.98 -7.69
C ASP A 38 8.07 -5.74 -6.40
N HIS A 39 8.61 -5.01 -5.43
CA HIS A 39 7.90 -4.67 -4.19
C HIS A 39 7.52 -3.20 -4.12
N LEU A 40 7.58 -2.49 -5.25
CA LEU A 40 7.29 -1.06 -5.31
C LEU A 40 6.00 -0.79 -6.06
N VAL A 41 5.11 -0.04 -5.44
CA VAL A 41 3.92 0.48 -6.10
C VAL A 41 4.15 1.94 -6.48
N GLU A 42 3.84 2.28 -7.72
CA GLU A 42 4.04 3.63 -8.23
C GLU A 42 2.73 4.40 -8.23
N CYS A 43 2.74 5.59 -7.63
CA CYS A 43 1.60 6.50 -7.67
C CYS A 43 1.34 6.93 -9.12
N PRO A 44 0.10 6.76 -9.64
CA PRO A 44 -0.17 7.09 -11.05
C PRO A 44 -0.13 8.57 -11.37
N CYS A 45 -0.16 9.44 -10.35
CA CYS A 45 -0.21 10.89 -10.57
C CYS A 45 1.16 11.50 -10.85
N HIS A 46 2.14 11.23 -9.98
CA HIS A 46 3.46 11.87 -10.10
C HIS A 46 4.64 10.90 -9.98
N GLY A 47 4.37 9.60 -9.97
CA GLY A 47 5.45 8.62 -10.01
C GLY A 47 6.17 8.35 -8.71
N SER A 48 5.64 8.79 -7.57
CA SER A 48 6.19 8.42 -6.27
C SER A 48 6.06 6.91 -6.09
N ARG A 49 7.10 6.27 -5.55
CA ARG A 49 7.07 4.83 -5.32
C ARG A 49 7.15 4.52 -3.84
N PHE A 50 6.38 3.50 -3.44
CA PHE A 50 6.33 3.05 -2.05
C PHE A 50 6.63 1.56 -2.00
N ASP A 51 7.44 1.16 -1.01
CA ASP A 51 7.71 -0.24 -0.76
C ASP A 51 6.51 -0.84 -0.03
N VAL A 52 5.82 -1.80 -0.65
CA VAL A 52 4.60 -2.38 -0.08
C VAL A 52 4.87 -3.22 1.17
N ARG A 53 6.13 -3.62 1.40
CA ARG A 53 6.51 -4.40 2.59
C ARG A 53 6.60 -3.53 3.83
N THR A 54 6.99 -2.27 3.69
CA THR A 54 7.29 -1.38 4.81
C THR A 54 6.45 -0.11 4.83
N GLY A 55 5.91 0.27 3.67
CA GLY A 55 5.23 1.55 3.49
C GLY A 55 6.17 2.71 3.21
N ASP A 56 7.47 2.46 3.21
CA ASP A 56 8.46 3.53 3.01
C ASP A 56 8.36 4.13 1.62
N VAL A 57 8.49 5.45 1.56
CA VAL A 57 8.60 6.14 0.28
C VAL A 57 10.02 5.96 -0.26
N VAL A 58 10.10 5.64 -1.55
CA VAL A 58 11.39 5.36 -2.21
C VAL A 58 11.87 6.55 -3.01
N ASN A 59 10.96 7.32 -3.59
CA ASN A 59 11.34 8.49 -4.38
C ASN A 59 10.31 9.60 -4.34
N LEU A 60 10.78 10.82 -4.54
CA LEU A 60 9.96 12.02 -4.61
C LEU A 60 8.90 11.92 -5.73
N PRO A 61 7.81 12.69 -5.67
CA PRO A 61 7.60 13.83 -4.75
C PRO A 61 7.07 13.48 -3.36
N ALA A 62 6.58 12.26 -3.12
CA ALA A 62 6.14 11.89 -1.77
C ALA A 62 7.33 11.82 -0.82
N VAL A 63 7.15 12.31 0.40
CA VAL A 63 8.19 12.32 1.43
C VAL A 63 7.75 11.61 2.71
N LEU A 64 6.48 11.23 2.81
CA LEU A 64 5.93 10.53 3.97
C LEU A 64 5.60 9.08 3.59
N PRO A 65 5.89 8.13 4.48
CA PRO A 65 5.49 6.73 4.24
C PRO A 65 3.98 6.57 4.30
N VAL A 66 3.50 5.47 3.72
CA VAL A 66 2.10 5.04 3.88
C VAL A 66 2.00 4.03 5.00
N GLN A 67 0.84 3.93 5.62
CA GLN A 67 0.56 2.94 6.67
C GLN A 67 0.46 1.56 6.04
N THR A 68 1.09 0.56 6.66
CA THR A 68 0.94 -0.83 6.27
C THR A 68 -0.13 -1.52 7.12
N HIS A 69 -0.74 -2.57 6.58
CA HIS A 69 -1.76 -3.35 7.27
C HIS A 69 -1.37 -4.82 7.22
N ARG A 70 -1.89 -5.61 8.16
CA ARG A 70 -1.57 -7.03 8.22
C ARG A 70 -2.34 -7.82 7.20
N VAL A 71 -1.66 -8.76 6.56
CA VAL A 71 -2.28 -9.68 5.61
C VAL A 71 -2.04 -11.09 6.08
N THR A 72 -3.11 -11.88 6.12
CA THR A 72 -3.05 -13.30 6.45
C THR A 72 -3.68 -14.07 5.31
N VAL A 73 -3.00 -15.09 4.84
CA VAL A 73 -3.53 -15.97 3.78
C VAL A 73 -3.95 -17.27 4.42
N VAL A 74 -5.24 -17.62 4.27
CA VAL A 74 -5.81 -18.85 4.79
C VAL A 74 -6.47 -19.60 3.63
N GLY A 75 -5.82 -20.66 3.16
CA GLY A 75 -6.30 -21.38 1.99
C GLY A 75 -6.33 -20.46 0.77
N GLU A 76 -7.53 -20.23 0.23
CA GLU A 76 -7.74 -19.35 -0.93
C GLU A 76 -8.17 -17.93 -0.51
N GLN A 77 -8.22 -17.67 0.79
CA GLN A 77 -8.66 -16.38 1.31
C GLN A 77 -7.50 -15.49 1.70
N VAL A 78 -7.59 -14.22 1.34
CA VAL A 78 -6.64 -13.19 1.76
C VAL A 78 -7.38 -12.28 2.72
N LEU A 79 -6.94 -12.27 3.97
CA LEU A 79 -7.55 -11.48 5.04
C LEU A 79 -6.67 -10.29 5.35
N VAL A 80 -7.28 -9.11 5.35
CA VAL A 80 -6.58 -7.85 5.66
C VAL A 80 -7.08 -7.33 7.01
N GLU A 81 -6.16 -7.17 7.94
CA GLU A 81 -6.45 -6.54 9.22
C GLU A 81 -5.94 -5.10 9.16
N VAL A 82 -6.87 -4.16 9.14
CA VAL A 82 -6.52 -2.74 9.09
C VAL A 82 -5.90 -2.30 10.40
N VAL A 83 -4.69 -1.73 10.31
CA VAL A 83 -3.97 -1.19 11.45
C VAL A 83 -4.26 0.31 11.49
N PRO A 84 -4.96 0.80 12.52
CA PRO A 84 -5.24 2.24 12.61
C PRO A 84 -3.95 3.02 12.85
N GLU A 85 -3.95 4.28 12.42
CA GLU A 85 -2.83 5.16 12.69
C GLU A 85 -2.64 5.33 14.19
N PRO A 86 -1.38 5.33 14.67
CA PRO A 86 -1.15 5.61 16.08
C PRO A 86 -1.63 7.00 16.42
N VAL A 87 -2.36 7.08 17.52
CA VAL A 87 -2.82 8.38 18.05
C VAL A 87 -1.63 8.98 18.78
N GLY A 88 -1.02 9.92 18.11
CA GLY A 88 0.20 10.54 18.59
C GLY A 88 -0.01 11.77 19.40
#